data_aeca9c65ac1c1187c33dfacfae9baedc
#
_entry.id   aeca9c65ac1c1187c33dfacfae9baedc
#
_cell.length_a   1.000
_cell.length_b   1.000
_cell.length_c   1.000
_cell.angle_alpha   90.00
_cell.angle_beta   90.00
_cell.angle_gamma   90.00
#
_symmetry.space_group_name_H-M   'P 1'
#
loop_
_entity.id
_entity.type
_entity.pdbx_description
1 polymer ?
#
loop_
_entity_poly.entity_id
_entity_poly.type
_entity_poly.pdbx_seq_one_letter_code
_entity_poly.pdbx_strand_id
1 'polypeptide(L)'
;MSNATLRRASDMIELSTRYGFALWLALGFVMRGWARSASGDTTAGISWIEDGIKDVQATSTMLFRPFHLALKAEALHLANRSAKALKAIGEAQALAEQSEERWWSAELHRLRGVFLAAVGAEENQIEASFCAAINIAKEQKSVLLEKRAEATYTEYRHQKASGSGGRGFRLPLC
;
A
#
# COMPACT_ATOMS: atom_id res chain seq x y z
N MET A 1 -10.16 3.51 -11.62
CA MET A 1 -10.39 3.37 -10.16
C MET A 1 -9.94 4.59 -9.36
N SER A 2 -8.83 5.25 -9.62
CA SER A 2 -8.37 6.44 -8.89
C SER A 2 -9.39 7.58 -8.81
N ASN A 3 -10.17 7.86 -9.86
CA ASN A 3 -11.19 8.91 -9.87
C ASN A 3 -12.38 8.64 -8.92
N ALA A 4 -12.78 7.38 -8.75
CA ALA A 4 -13.84 7.02 -7.81
C ALA A 4 -13.35 7.15 -6.36
N THR A 5 -12.12 6.70 -6.08
CA THR A 5 -11.49 6.86 -4.77
C THR A 5 -11.26 8.33 -4.45
N LEU A 6 -10.85 9.14 -5.42
CA LEU A 6 -10.65 10.58 -5.24
C LEU A 6 -11.94 11.29 -4.86
N ARG A 7 -13.08 10.96 -5.53
CA ARG A 7 -14.39 11.50 -5.17
C ARG A 7 -14.79 11.13 -3.75
N ARG A 8 -14.77 9.83 -3.42
CA ARG A 8 -15.15 9.34 -2.07
C ARG A 8 -14.29 9.96 -0.96
N ALA A 9 -12.98 10.13 -1.20
CA ALA A 9 -12.11 10.81 -0.27
C ALA A 9 -12.49 12.28 -0.10
N SER A 10 -12.86 12.97 -1.19
CA SER A 10 -13.32 14.36 -1.14
C SER A 10 -14.64 14.50 -0.36
N ASP A 11 -15.60 13.60 -0.61
CA ASP A 11 -16.88 13.56 0.13
C ASP A 11 -16.64 13.33 1.63
N MET A 12 -15.72 12.41 1.97
CA MET A 12 -15.33 12.13 3.36
C MET A 12 -14.71 13.35 4.02
N ILE A 13 -13.81 14.06 3.33
CA ILE A 13 -13.19 15.30 3.83
C ILE A 13 -14.26 16.37 4.08
N GLU A 14 -15.17 16.59 3.14
CA GLU A 14 -16.23 17.58 3.27
C GLU A 14 -17.13 17.29 4.49
N LEU A 15 -17.64 16.06 4.60
CA LEU A 15 -18.48 15.65 5.71
C LEU A 15 -17.75 15.75 7.05
N SER A 16 -16.51 15.26 7.10
CA SER A 16 -15.72 15.27 8.32
C SER A 16 -15.39 16.70 8.79
N THR A 17 -15.14 17.60 7.86
CA THR A 17 -14.95 19.03 8.16
C THR A 17 -16.22 19.64 8.72
N ARG A 18 -17.37 19.36 8.10
CA ARG A 18 -18.68 19.88 8.54
C ARG A 18 -19.05 19.45 9.96
N TYR A 19 -18.76 18.21 10.31
CA TYR A 19 -19.18 17.62 11.60
C TYR A 19 -18.06 17.52 12.64
N GLY A 20 -16.85 18.01 12.35
CA GLY A 20 -15.73 17.99 13.28
C GLY A 20 -15.13 16.62 13.55
N PHE A 21 -15.21 15.68 12.62
CA PHE A 21 -14.69 14.32 12.78
C PHE A 21 -13.20 14.26 12.43
N ALA A 22 -12.34 14.64 13.36
CA ALA A 22 -10.90 14.79 13.12
C ALA A 22 -10.22 13.53 12.55
N LEU A 23 -10.51 12.35 13.10
CA LEU A 23 -9.95 11.09 12.61
C LEU A 23 -10.35 10.81 11.15
N TRP A 24 -11.63 10.95 10.83
CA TRP A 24 -12.13 10.68 9.47
C TRP A 24 -11.63 11.72 8.46
N LEU A 25 -11.41 12.95 8.90
CA LEU A 25 -10.78 13.99 8.11
C LEU A 25 -9.35 13.61 7.74
N ALA A 26 -8.55 13.19 8.72
CA ALA A 26 -7.18 12.73 8.51
C ALA A 26 -7.10 11.51 7.58
N LEU A 27 -8.00 10.52 7.76
CA LEU A 27 -8.14 9.37 6.85
C LEU A 27 -8.49 9.81 5.42
N GLY A 28 -9.36 10.79 5.27
CA GLY A 28 -9.71 11.38 3.98
C GLY A 28 -8.49 11.94 3.25
N PHE A 29 -7.60 12.63 3.95
CA PHE A 29 -6.36 13.15 3.37
C PHE A 29 -5.42 12.03 2.94
N VAL A 30 -5.24 10.97 3.74
CA VAL A 30 -4.43 9.80 3.35
C VAL A 30 -4.96 9.16 2.06
N MET A 31 -6.27 8.89 2.00
CA MET A 31 -6.91 8.26 0.84
C MET A 31 -6.84 9.15 -0.41
N ARG A 32 -7.06 10.45 -0.25
CA ARG A 32 -6.96 11.43 -1.34
C ARG A 32 -5.53 11.55 -1.85
N GLY A 33 -4.53 11.54 -0.96
CA GLY A 33 -3.11 11.55 -1.31
C GLY A 33 -2.71 10.33 -2.11
N TRP A 34 -3.16 9.13 -1.69
CA TRP A 34 -2.94 7.90 -2.44
C TRP A 34 -3.59 7.95 -3.84
N ALA A 35 -4.86 8.36 -3.94
CA ALA A 35 -5.54 8.46 -5.22
C ALA A 35 -4.87 9.46 -6.16
N ARG A 36 -4.32 10.54 -5.64
CA ARG A 36 -3.55 11.54 -6.37
C ARG A 36 -2.24 10.97 -6.90
N SER A 37 -1.51 10.24 -6.06
CA SER A 37 -0.28 9.52 -6.46
C SER A 37 -0.57 8.51 -7.58
N ALA A 38 -1.66 7.76 -7.46
CA ALA A 38 -2.11 6.81 -8.48
C ALA A 38 -2.53 7.47 -9.80
N SER A 39 -2.88 8.76 -9.77
CA SER A 39 -3.19 9.57 -10.96
C SER A 39 -1.96 10.27 -11.57
N GLY A 40 -0.77 10.05 -11.01
CA GLY A 40 0.50 10.59 -11.53
C GLY A 40 1.11 11.75 -10.73
N ASP A 41 0.34 12.45 -9.90
CA ASP A 41 0.87 13.52 -9.04
C ASP A 41 1.40 12.95 -7.71
N THR A 42 2.52 12.25 -7.82
CA THR A 42 3.13 11.56 -6.66
C THR A 42 3.70 12.52 -5.63
N THR A 43 4.14 13.71 -6.03
CA THR A 43 4.74 14.68 -5.10
C THR A 43 3.69 15.23 -4.13
N ALA A 44 2.60 15.79 -4.65
CA ALA A 44 1.52 16.27 -3.82
C ALA A 44 0.82 15.13 -3.06
N GLY A 45 0.67 13.97 -3.71
CA GLY A 45 0.04 12.80 -3.10
C GLY A 45 0.80 12.29 -1.88
N ILE A 46 2.13 12.17 -1.94
CA ILE A 46 2.97 11.74 -0.81
C ILE A 46 2.88 12.76 0.34
N SER A 47 2.97 14.07 0.04
CA SER A 47 2.83 15.11 1.07
C SER A 47 1.49 14.98 1.81
N TRP A 48 0.38 14.82 1.10
CA TRP A 48 -0.93 14.67 1.72
C TRP A 48 -1.08 13.40 2.56
N ILE A 49 -0.46 12.28 2.13
CA ILE A 49 -0.42 11.05 2.94
C ILE A 49 0.38 11.30 4.23
N GLU A 50 1.52 11.95 4.15
CA GLU A 50 2.37 12.21 5.31
C GLU A 50 1.68 13.14 6.32
N ASP A 51 1.02 14.19 5.85
CA ASP A 51 0.26 15.09 6.70
C ASP A 51 -0.94 14.38 7.32
N GLY A 52 -1.70 13.61 6.53
CA GLY A 52 -2.81 12.81 7.06
C GLY A 52 -2.37 11.78 8.11
N ILE A 53 -1.21 11.13 7.94
CA ILE A 53 -0.66 10.21 8.94
C ILE A 53 -0.30 10.95 10.24
N LYS A 54 0.28 12.16 10.18
CA LYS A 54 0.56 12.99 11.36
C LYS A 54 -0.73 13.37 12.08
N ASP A 55 -1.75 13.76 11.31
CA ASP A 55 -3.05 14.15 11.88
C ASP A 55 -3.76 12.95 12.55
N VAL A 56 -3.69 11.73 11.96
CA VAL A 56 -4.16 10.51 12.63
C VAL A 56 -3.42 10.30 13.95
N GLN A 57 -2.10 10.44 13.96
CA GLN A 57 -1.30 10.29 15.17
C GLN A 57 -1.67 11.32 16.25
N ALA A 58 -2.00 12.54 15.86
CA ALA A 58 -2.45 13.60 16.77
C ALA A 58 -3.79 13.28 17.47
N THR A 59 -4.62 12.41 16.87
CA THR A 59 -5.85 11.92 17.54
C THR A 59 -5.59 10.83 18.59
N SER A 60 -4.33 10.46 18.84
CA SER A 60 -3.93 9.33 19.69
C SER A 60 -4.46 7.97 19.21
N THR A 61 -4.99 7.90 18.00
CA THR A 61 -5.52 6.66 17.42
C THR A 61 -4.37 5.82 16.86
N MET A 62 -4.32 4.56 17.28
CA MET A 62 -3.35 3.59 16.75
C MET A 62 -3.91 2.77 15.59
N LEU A 63 -5.21 2.86 15.34
CA LEU A 63 -5.96 2.08 14.37
C LEU A 63 -5.52 2.36 12.92
N PHE A 64 -5.46 1.30 12.11
CA PHE A 64 -5.14 1.36 10.67
C PHE A 64 -3.73 1.87 10.32
N ARG A 65 -2.81 2.00 11.28
CA ARG A 65 -1.45 2.50 11.00
C ARG A 65 -0.69 1.65 9.98
N PRO A 66 -0.71 0.29 10.04
CA PRO A 66 -0.09 -0.53 9.01
C PRO A 66 -0.65 -0.27 7.60
N PHE A 67 -1.96 -0.08 7.50
CA PHE A 67 -2.64 0.24 6.24
C PHE A 67 -2.20 1.62 5.68
N HIS A 68 -2.12 2.66 6.53
CA HIS A 68 -1.67 3.98 6.08
C HIS A 68 -0.22 3.96 5.57
N LEU A 69 0.65 3.21 6.23
CA LEU A 69 2.03 3.04 5.79
C LEU A 69 2.12 2.24 4.48
N ALA A 70 1.22 1.28 4.25
CA ALA A 70 1.12 0.59 2.97
C ALA A 70 0.76 1.55 1.83
N LEU A 71 -0.22 2.43 2.03
CA LEU A 71 -0.59 3.45 1.05
C LEU A 71 0.56 4.43 0.77
N LYS A 72 1.31 4.83 1.81
CA LYS A 72 2.54 5.62 1.66
C LYS A 72 3.58 4.89 0.85
N ALA A 73 3.79 3.59 1.12
CA ALA A 73 4.75 2.77 0.40
C ALA A 73 4.38 2.63 -1.09
N GLU A 74 3.11 2.42 -1.42
CA GLU A 74 2.65 2.42 -2.81
C GLU A 74 2.92 3.77 -3.51
N ALA A 75 2.60 4.88 -2.87
CA ALA A 75 2.84 6.21 -3.42
C ALA A 75 4.35 6.48 -3.65
N LEU A 76 5.21 6.04 -2.71
CA LEU A 76 6.67 6.11 -2.86
C LEU A 76 7.16 5.25 -4.03
N HIS A 77 6.62 4.05 -4.21
CA HIS A 77 6.96 3.19 -5.34
C HIS A 77 6.56 3.83 -6.67
N LEU A 78 5.36 4.40 -6.77
CA LEU A 78 4.90 5.15 -7.94
C LEU A 78 5.80 6.36 -8.27
N ALA A 79 6.43 6.94 -7.25
CA ALA A 79 7.43 8.00 -7.40
C ALA A 79 8.84 7.48 -7.75
N ASN A 80 9.00 6.19 -8.11
CA ASN A 80 10.28 5.51 -8.35
C ASN A 80 11.23 5.52 -7.12
N ARG A 81 10.67 5.55 -5.91
CA ARG A 81 11.41 5.52 -4.63
C ARG A 81 11.24 4.17 -3.93
N SER A 82 11.46 3.06 -4.66
CA SER A 82 11.18 1.70 -4.18
C SER A 82 11.97 1.30 -2.93
N ALA A 83 13.19 1.80 -2.75
CA ALA A 83 13.96 1.58 -1.52
C ALA A 83 13.29 2.23 -0.29
N LYS A 84 12.70 3.42 -0.43
CA LYS A 84 11.91 4.05 0.64
C LYS A 84 10.57 3.35 0.85
N ALA A 85 9.97 2.83 -0.22
CA ALA A 85 8.76 2.02 -0.13
C ALA A 85 9.02 0.72 0.67
N LEU A 86 10.14 0.04 0.46
CA LEU A 86 10.55 -1.13 1.25
C LEU A 86 10.71 -0.82 2.73
N LYS A 87 11.30 0.34 3.07
CA LYS A 87 11.40 0.76 4.46
C LYS A 87 10.02 0.97 5.08
N ALA A 88 9.12 1.70 4.40
CA ALA A 88 7.77 1.95 4.89
C ALA A 88 6.94 0.67 5.05
N ILE A 89 7.09 -0.31 4.12
CA ILE A 89 6.40 -1.60 4.24
C ILE A 89 6.95 -2.44 5.38
N GLY A 90 8.25 -2.40 5.64
CA GLY A 90 8.87 -3.04 6.80
C GLY A 90 8.35 -2.47 8.12
N GLU A 91 8.23 -1.15 8.21
CA GLU A 91 7.61 -0.48 9.37
C GLU A 91 6.12 -0.89 9.53
N ALA A 92 5.37 -0.98 8.42
CA ALA A 92 3.98 -1.44 8.43
C ALA A 92 3.85 -2.88 8.96
N GLN A 93 4.73 -3.79 8.51
CA GLN A 93 4.74 -5.18 8.98
C GLN A 93 5.07 -5.28 10.47
N ALA A 94 6.08 -4.58 10.93
CA ALA A 94 6.44 -4.55 12.36
C ALA A 94 5.30 -4.01 13.23
N LEU A 95 4.61 -2.96 12.78
CA LEU A 95 3.45 -2.43 13.50
C LEU A 95 2.26 -3.40 13.48
N ALA A 96 1.99 -4.07 12.36
CA ALA A 96 0.92 -5.06 12.26
C ALA A 96 1.11 -6.23 13.25
N GLU A 97 2.36 -6.68 13.42
CA GLU A 97 2.70 -7.71 14.40
C GLU A 97 2.56 -7.19 15.84
N GLN A 98 3.02 -5.97 16.10
CA GLN A 98 2.98 -5.37 17.44
C GLN A 98 1.56 -5.05 17.91
N SER A 99 0.68 -4.58 17.01
CA SER A 99 -0.70 -4.19 17.32
C SER A 99 -1.72 -5.29 17.10
N GLU A 100 -1.28 -6.45 16.59
CA GLU A 100 -2.15 -7.56 16.14
C GLU A 100 -3.17 -7.17 15.04
N GLU A 101 -2.93 -6.07 14.34
CA GLU A 101 -3.74 -5.62 13.21
C GLU A 101 -3.40 -6.40 11.92
N ARG A 102 -3.73 -7.68 11.88
CA ARG A 102 -3.30 -8.61 10.82
C ARG A 102 -4.18 -8.63 9.58
N TRP A 103 -5.29 -7.92 9.58
CA TRP A 103 -6.27 -7.98 8.47
C TRP A 103 -5.72 -7.57 7.10
N TRP A 104 -4.64 -6.77 7.07
CA TRP A 104 -3.97 -6.31 5.84
C TRP A 104 -2.63 -7.01 5.58
N SER A 105 -2.22 -7.97 6.40
CA SER A 105 -0.90 -8.61 6.35
C SER A 105 -0.60 -9.26 5.01
N ALA A 106 -1.57 -9.93 4.39
CA ALA A 106 -1.39 -10.51 3.06
C ALA A 106 -0.98 -9.45 2.03
N GLU A 107 -1.61 -8.28 2.05
CA GLU A 107 -1.29 -7.18 1.16
C GLU A 107 0.08 -6.56 1.44
N LEU A 108 0.47 -6.44 2.71
CA LEU A 108 1.82 -5.97 3.08
C LEU A 108 2.90 -6.88 2.48
N HIS A 109 2.70 -8.20 2.54
CA HIS A 109 3.62 -9.16 1.92
C HIS A 109 3.61 -9.09 0.41
N ARG A 110 2.45 -8.94 -0.23
CA ARG A 110 2.35 -8.74 -1.68
C ARG A 110 3.13 -7.51 -2.13
N LEU A 111 2.91 -6.36 -1.48
CA LEU A 111 3.60 -5.11 -1.78
C LEU A 111 5.11 -5.23 -1.55
N ARG A 112 5.52 -5.91 -0.49
CA ARG A 112 6.94 -6.19 -0.26
C ARG A 112 7.56 -6.96 -1.42
N GLY A 113 6.91 -8.00 -1.93
CA GLY A 113 7.38 -8.77 -3.09
C GLY A 113 7.56 -7.88 -4.32
N VAL A 114 6.59 -6.99 -4.59
CA VAL A 114 6.67 -6.01 -5.68
C VAL A 114 7.86 -5.06 -5.52
N PHE A 115 8.05 -4.51 -4.32
CA PHE A 115 9.13 -3.54 -4.10
C PHE A 115 10.51 -4.20 -4.10
N LEU A 116 10.62 -5.44 -3.62
CA LEU A 116 11.84 -6.25 -3.74
C LEU A 116 12.19 -6.51 -5.20
N ALA A 117 11.22 -6.88 -6.04
CA ALA A 117 11.42 -7.05 -7.46
C ALA A 117 11.88 -5.74 -8.14
N ALA A 118 11.29 -4.61 -7.75
CA ALA A 118 11.63 -3.31 -8.31
C ALA A 118 13.04 -2.82 -7.95
N VAL A 119 13.61 -3.26 -6.84
CA VAL A 119 15.01 -2.93 -6.47
C VAL A 119 16.00 -3.99 -6.92
N GLY A 120 15.55 -5.06 -7.57
CA GLY A 120 16.42 -6.15 -8.04
C GLY A 120 16.96 -7.02 -6.91
N ALA A 121 16.19 -7.27 -5.87
CA ALA A 121 16.57 -8.15 -4.77
C ALA A 121 16.67 -9.62 -5.23
N GLU A 122 17.23 -10.46 -4.36
CA GLU A 122 17.37 -11.89 -4.61
C GLU A 122 16.00 -12.55 -4.83
N GLU A 123 15.93 -13.45 -5.82
CA GLU A 123 14.69 -14.12 -6.23
C GLU A 123 13.96 -14.83 -5.09
N ASN A 124 14.75 -15.54 -4.26
CA ASN A 124 14.20 -16.25 -3.12
C ASN A 124 13.45 -15.33 -2.12
N GLN A 125 13.90 -14.09 -1.95
CA GLN A 125 13.25 -13.09 -1.10
C GLN A 125 11.94 -12.58 -1.73
N ILE A 126 11.95 -12.38 -3.04
CA ILE A 126 10.78 -11.95 -3.79
C ILE A 126 9.70 -13.03 -3.73
N GLU A 127 10.05 -14.26 -4.08
CA GLU A 127 9.14 -15.41 -4.08
C GLU A 127 8.60 -15.70 -2.67
N ALA A 128 9.46 -15.70 -1.66
CA ALA A 128 9.04 -15.88 -0.27
C ALA A 128 7.98 -14.85 0.15
N SER A 129 8.12 -13.59 -0.31
CA SER A 129 7.14 -12.54 -0.01
C SER A 129 5.78 -12.79 -0.68
N PHE A 130 5.76 -13.21 -1.94
CA PHE A 130 4.51 -13.54 -2.64
C PHE A 130 3.86 -14.80 -2.07
N CYS A 131 4.64 -15.84 -1.77
CA CYS A 131 4.13 -17.06 -1.13
C CYS A 131 3.53 -16.76 0.25
N ALA A 132 4.18 -15.93 1.05
CA ALA A 132 3.64 -15.49 2.34
C ALA A 132 2.31 -14.75 2.16
N ALA A 133 2.21 -13.84 1.18
CA ALA A 133 0.97 -13.13 0.88
C ALA A 133 -0.19 -14.08 0.57
N ILE A 134 0.05 -15.08 -0.29
CA ILE A 134 -0.97 -16.07 -0.68
C ILE A 134 -1.38 -16.92 0.52
N ASN A 135 -0.42 -17.42 1.29
CA ASN A 135 -0.70 -18.27 2.45
C ASN A 135 -1.50 -17.54 3.53
N ILE A 136 -1.10 -16.31 3.88
CA ILE A 136 -1.82 -15.48 4.84
C ILE A 136 -3.24 -15.19 4.34
N ALA A 137 -3.42 -14.85 3.06
CA ALA A 137 -4.75 -14.61 2.51
C ALA A 137 -5.65 -15.86 2.60
N LYS A 138 -5.11 -17.07 2.37
CA LYS A 138 -5.82 -18.34 2.54
C LYS A 138 -6.20 -18.60 3.98
N GLU A 139 -5.28 -18.42 4.93
CA GLU A 139 -5.53 -18.55 6.36
C GLU A 139 -6.63 -17.57 6.83
N GLN A 140 -6.60 -16.35 6.32
CA GLN A 140 -7.62 -15.33 6.59
C GLN A 140 -8.93 -15.56 5.84
N LYS A 141 -9.00 -16.55 4.95
CA LYS A 141 -10.14 -16.82 4.04
C LYS A 141 -10.52 -15.58 3.19
N SER A 142 -9.54 -14.75 2.88
CA SER A 142 -9.72 -13.53 2.09
C SER A 142 -9.52 -13.81 0.60
N VAL A 143 -10.57 -14.27 -0.07
CA VAL A 143 -10.54 -14.61 -1.51
C VAL A 143 -10.05 -13.45 -2.37
N LEU A 144 -10.37 -12.21 -1.99
CA LEU A 144 -9.93 -11.03 -2.74
C LEU A 144 -8.42 -10.84 -2.68
N LEU A 145 -7.83 -10.92 -1.47
CA LEU A 145 -6.39 -10.74 -1.28
C LEU A 145 -5.60 -11.91 -1.87
N GLU A 146 -6.14 -13.14 -1.76
CA GLU A 146 -5.56 -14.33 -2.38
C GLU A 146 -5.43 -14.16 -3.90
N LYS A 147 -6.55 -13.89 -4.59
CA LYS A 147 -6.55 -13.68 -6.05
C LYS A 147 -5.63 -12.54 -6.47
N ARG A 148 -5.58 -11.46 -5.68
CA ARG A 148 -4.72 -10.32 -5.96
C ARG A 148 -3.24 -10.68 -5.83
N ALA A 149 -2.86 -11.44 -4.80
CA ALA A 149 -1.51 -11.91 -4.60
C ALA A 149 -1.07 -12.89 -5.69
N GLU A 150 -1.92 -13.86 -6.04
CA GLU A 150 -1.68 -14.83 -7.12
C GLU A 150 -1.50 -14.14 -8.48
N ALA A 151 -2.37 -13.18 -8.82
CA ALA A 151 -2.27 -12.43 -10.07
C ALA A 151 -0.95 -11.64 -10.15
N THR A 152 -0.57 -10.96 -9.05
CA THR A 152 0.67 -10.19 -8.99
C THR A 152 1.90 -11.09 -9.12
N TYR A 153 1.90 -12.25 -8.46
CA TYR A 153 3.00 -13.20 -8.53
C TYR A 153 3.11 -13.85 -9.93
N THR A 154 1.99 -14.17 -10.54
CA THR A 154 1.94 -14.68 -11.91
C THR A 154 2.53 -13.67 -12.90
N GLU A 155 2.16 -12.40 -12.78
CA GLU A 155 2.69 -11.32 -13.61
C GLU A 155 4.21 -11.17 -13.43
N TYR A 156 4.69 -11.19 -12.19
CA TYR A 156 6.14 -11.17 -11.90
C TYR A 156 6.87 -12.31 -12.62
N ARG A 157 6.35 -13.54 -12.54
CA ARG A 157 6.96 -14.72 -13.20
C ARG A 157 6.96 -14.58 -14.72
N HIS A 158 5.88 -14.08 -15.31
CA HIS A 158 5.81 -13.83 -16.76
C HIS A 158 6.84 -12.80 -17.23
N GLN A 159 6.95 -11.68 -16.53
CA GLN A 159 7.93 -10.64 -16.86
C GLN A 159 9.36 -11.15 -16.74
N LYS A 160 9.64 -11.96 -15.74
CA LYS A 160 10.94 -12.61 -15.58
C LYS A 160 11.26 -13.56 -16.73
N ALA A 161 10.34 -14.42 -17.11
CA ALA A 161 10.52 -15.40 -18.20
C ALA A 161 10.73 -14.71 -19.57
N SER A 162 10.13 -13.54 -19.77
CA SER A 162 10.29 -12.75 -21.01
C SER A 162 11.56 -11.89 -21.06
N GLY A 163 12.45 -12.01 -20.08
CA GLY A 163 13.71 -11.23 -20.03
C GLY A 163 13.53 -9.75 -19.69
N SER A 164 12.32 -9.30 -19.38
CA SER A 164 12.02 -7.90 -19.00
C SER A 164 12.30 -7.60 -17.52
N GLY A 165 12.90 -8.53 -16.81
CA GLY A 165 12.95 -8.60 -15.34
C GLY A 165 13.89 -7.62 -14.65
N GLY A 166 14.11 -6.41 -15.16
CA GLY A 166 15.06 -5.48 -14.51
C GLY A 166 14.66 -4.02 -14.45
N ARG A 167 13.70 -3.56 -15.25
CA ARG A 167 13.32 -2.14 -15.27
C ARG A 167 11.84 -1.98 -15.59
N GLY A 168 11.02 -1.78 -14.54
CA GLY A 168 9.66 -1.31 -14.72
C GLY A 168 8.54 -2.25 -14.30
N PHE A 169 8.74 -3.05 -13.26
CA PHE A 169 7.61 -3.78 -12.65
C PHE A 169 6.56 -2.75 -12.20
N ARG A 170 5.50 -2.62 -12.98
CA ARG A 170 4.38 -1.74 -12.64
C ARG A 170 3.32 -2.55 -11.92
N LEU A 171 2.94 -2.06 -10.74
CA LEU A 171 1.77 -2.56 -10.05
C LEU A 171 0.56 -2.49 -10.98
N PRO A 172 -0.21 -3.58 -11.14
CA PRO A 172 -1.58 -3.42 -11.58
C PRO A 172 -2.30 -2.60 -10.50
N LEU A 173 -2.51 -1.32 -10.77
CA LEU A 173 -3.35 -0.46 -9.93
C LEU A 173 -4.75 -1.01 -10.02
N CYS A 174 -5.31 -1.41 -8.88
CA CYS A 174 -6.67 -1.94 -8.76
C CYS A 174 -7.73 -0.98 -9.29
#